data_748a6bb7819710f7f0e45dacffe7757f
#
_entry.id   748a6bb7819710f7f0e45dacffe7757f
#
_cell.length_a   1.000
_cell.length_b   1.000
_cell.length_c   1.000
_cell.angle_alpha   90.00
_cell.angle_beta   90.00
_cell.angle_gamma   90.00
#
_symmetry.space_group_name_H-M   'P 1'
#
loop_
_entity.id
_entity.type
_entity.pdbx_description
1 polymer ?
#
loop_
_entity_poly.entity_id
_entity_poly.type
_entity_poly.pdbx_seq_one_letter_code
_entity_poly.pdbx_strand_id
1 'polypeptide(L)'
;MELGKFNIRVNAICPGSVSGDRIDRVIAAKASSLGISERELREDFEGMVSLKTFVDKEDIANMATFLVSEEAKKVSGQIMTVDGHTERMD
;
A
#
# COMPACT_ATOMS: atom_id res chain seq x y z
N MET A 1 -21.76 -7.18 -11.84
CA MET A 1 -22.30 -6.88 -10.51
C MET A 1 -23.67 -6.19 -10.63
N GLU A 2 -24.56 -6.52 -9.72
CA GLU A 2 -25.88 -5.90 -9.70
C GLU A 2 -25.85 -4.38 -9.57
N LEU A 3 -24.88 -3.85 -8.83
CA LEU A 3 -24.75 -2.40 -8.62
C LEU A 3 -24.40 -1.65 -9.90
N GLY A 4 -23.81 -2.32 -10.89
CA GLY A 4 -23.47 -1.70 -12.16
C GLY A 4 -24.66 -1.16 -12.93
N LYS A 5 -25.81 -1.82 -12.84
CA LYS A 5 -27.03 -1.38 -13.54
C LYS A 5 -27.59 -0.07 -12.98
N PHE A 6 -27.16 0.31 -11.77
CA PHE A 6 -27.55 1.59 -11.16
C PHE A 6 -26.47 2.66 -11.34
N ASN A 7 -25.47 2.39 -12.18
CA ASN A 7 -24.33 3.27 -12.40
C ASN A 7 -23.51 3.51 -11.12
N ILE A 8 -23.40 2.48 -10.29
CA ILE A 8 -22.62 2.51 -9.05
C ILE A 8 -21.37 1.69 -9.27
N ARG A 9 -20.19 2.28 -9.02
CA ARG A 9 -18.90 1.61 -9.12
C ARG A 9 -18.42 1.20 -7.74
N VAL A 10 -17.80 0.03 -7.67
CA VAL A 10 -17.23 -0.48 -6.41
C VAL A 10 -15.82 -0.97 -6.69
N ASN A 11 -14.84 -0.38 -6.03
CA ASN A 11 -13.44 -0.77 -6.13
C ASN A 11 -12.83 -0.88 -4.74
N ALA A 12 -11.73 -1.60 -4.63
CA ALA A 12 -10.98 -1.74 -3.39
C ALA A 12 -9.54 -1.31 -3.60
N ILE A 13 -8.90 -0.81 -2.55
CA ILE A 13 -7.47 -0.47 -2.56
C ILE A 13 -6.79 -1.39 -1.57
N CYS A 14 -5.71 -2.05 -2.03
CA CYS A 14 -4.90 -2.94 -1.21
C CYS A 14 -3.51 -2.29 -1.06
N PRO A 15 -3.22 -1.64 0.07
CA PRO A 15 -1.92 -0.99 0.26
C PRO A 15 -0.84 -1.97 0.68
N GLY A 16 0.41 -1.62 0.40
CA GLY A 16 1.58 -2.32 0.93
C GLY A 16 2.01 -1.73 2.26
N SER A 17 3.33 -1.74 2.52
CA SER A 17 3.88 -1.13 3.72
C SER A 17 3.82 0.39 3.61
N VAL A 18 2.99 1.01 4.42
CA VAL A 18 2.77 2.47 4.39
C VAL A 18 3.67 3.12 5.43
N SER A 19 4.40 4.16 5.01
CA SER A 19 5.24 4.95 5.91
C SER A 19 4.41 5.59 7.01
N GLY A 20 4.98 5.75 8.19
CA GLY A 20 4.34 6.43 9.30
C GLY A 20 4.61 5.75 10.63
N ASP A 21 3.92 6.19 11.66
CA ASP A 21 4.15 5.75 13.03
C ASP A 21 3.97 4.25 13.25
N ARG A 22 3.01 3.66 12.55
CA ARG A 22 2.73 2.22 12.70
C ARG A 22 3.90 1.37 12.25
N ILE A 23 4.42 1.62 11.03
CA ILE A 23 5.55 0.85 10.50
C ILE A 23 6.81 1.14 11.30
N ASP A 24 6.98 2.38 11.74
CA ASP A 24 8.12 2.76 12.57
C ASP A 24 8.12 1.98 13.89
N ARG A 25 6.97 1.82 14.54
CA ARG A 25 6.85 1.04 15.78
C ARG A 25 7.11 -0.45 15.54
N VAL A 26 6.61 -0.99 14.44
CA VAL A 26 6.84 -2.40 14.08
C VAL A 26 8.34 -2.64 13.88
N ILE A 27 9.00 -1.76 13.15
CA ILE A 27 10.44 -1.88 12.89
C ILE A 27 11.24 -1.77 14.19
N ALA A 28 10.90 -0.82 15.06
CA ALA A 28 11.59 -0.63 16.34
C ALA A 28 11.48 -1.88 17.22
N ALA A 29 10.28 -2.43 17.36
CA ALA A 29 10.04 -3.61 18.18
C ALA A 29 10.77 -4.84 17.64
N LYS A 30 10.68 -5.06 16.33
CA LYS A 30 11.30 -6.22 15.70
C LYS A 30 12.83 -6.13 15.70
N ALA A 31 13.38 -4.95 15.45
CA ALA A 31 14.83 -4.75 15.47
C ALA A 31 15.39 -5.01 16.88
N SER A 32 14.71 -4.54 17.92
CA SER A 32 15.10 -4.80 19.31
C SER A 32 15.08 -6.29 19.61
N SER A 33 14.06 -6.99 19.18
CA SER A 33 13.93 -8.45 19.37
C SER A 33 15.03 -9.24 18.66
N LEU A 34 15.44 -8.80 17.47
CA LEU A 34 16.47 -9.47 16.68
C LEU A 34 17.88 -9.04 17.00
N GLY A 35 18.06 -7.97 17.78
CA GLY A 35 19.37 -7.45 18.11
C GLY A 35 20.09 -6.77 16.95
N ILE A 36 19.32 -6.20 16.01
CA ILE A 36 19.88 -5.46 14.87
C ILE A 36 19.41 -4.00 14.94
N SER A 37 20.01 -3.14 14.10
CA SER A 37 19.60 -1.74 14.05
C SER A 37 18.28 -1.58 13.31
N GLU A 38 17.52 -0.54 13.65
CA GLU A 38 16.28 -0.20 12.95
C GLU A 38 16.57 0.12 11.49
N ARG A 39 17.68 0.79 11.21
CA ARG A 39 18.10 1.13 9.85
C ARG A 39 18.28 -0.13 9.00
N GLU A 40 18.99 -1.12 9.53
CA GLU A 40 19.21 -2.38 8.84
C GLU A 40 17.91 -3.09 8.52
N LEU A 41 17.01 -3.16 9.52
CA LEU A 41 15.72 -3.80 9.32
C LEU A 41 14.83 -3.06 8.32
N ARG A 42 14.86 -1.72 8.35
CA ARG A 42 14.12 -0.90 7.40
C ARG A 42 14.60 -1.14 5.96
N GLU A 43 15.90 -1.22 5.77
CA GLU A 43 16.48 -1.52 4.46
C GLU A 43 16.05 -2.89 3.96
N ASP A 44 15.95 -3.88 4.85
CA ASP A 44 15.47 -5.21 4.51
C ASP A 44 14.01 -5.16 4.04
N PHE A 45 13.16 -4.43 4.75
CA PHE A 45 11.75 -4.29 4.37
C PHE A 45 11.60 -3.59 3.02
N GLU A 46 12.33 -2.51 2.80
CA GLU A 46 12.30 -1.78 1.53
C GLU A 46 12.84 -2.65 0.39
N GLY A 47 13.80 -3.53 0.68
CA GLY A 47 14.36 -4.46 -0.29
C GLY A 47 13.36 -5.47 -0.84
N MET A 48 12.26 -5.72 -0.13
CA MET A 48 11.21 -6.65 -0.56
C MET A 48 10.28 -6.02 -1.61
N VAL A 49 10.40 -4.73 -1.87
CA VAL A 49 9.54 -3.97 -2.78
C VAL A 49 10.32 -3.64 -4.03
N SER A 50 9.72 -3.84 -5.21
CA SER A 50 10.39 -3.56 -6.49
C SER A 50 10.87 -2.12 -6.58
N LEU A 51 10.09 -1.17 -6.13
CA LEU A 51 10.46 0.25 -6.15
C LEU A 51 11.39 0.64 -5.01
N LYS A 52 11.72 -0.30 -4.12
CA LYS A 52 12.67 -0.12 -3.01
C LYS A 52 12.31 1.05 -2.08
N THR A 53 11.02 1.24 -1.86
CA THR A 53 10.52 2.28 -0.97
C THR A 53 9.18 1.87 -0.35
N PHE A 54 8.86 2.45 0.79
CA PHE A 54 7.54 2.29 1.37
C PHE A 54 6.54 3.17 0.62
N VAL A 55 5.27 2.80 0.72
CA VAL A 55 4.18 3.61 0.19
C VAL A 55 3.85 4.70 1.20
N ASP A 56 3.63 5.91 0.75
CA ASP A 56 3.18 7.00 1.60
C ASP A 56 1.65 7.05 1.62
N LYS A 57 1.08 7.61 2.70
CA LYS A 57 -0.38 7.76 2.78
C LYS A 57 -0.94 8.57 1.61
N GLU A 58 -0.15 9.50 1.08
CA GLU A 58 -0.52 10.30 -0.08
C GLU A 58 -0.71 9.44 -1.34
N ASP A 59 0.07 8.36 -1.47
CA ASP A 59 -0.05 7.44 -2.60
C ASP A 59 -1.41 6.74 -2.56
N ILE A 60 -1.86 6.35 -1.37
CA ILE A 60 -3.18 5.72 -1.19
C ILE A 60 -4.29 6.74 -1.47
N ALA A 61 -4.13 7.96 -0.94
CA ALA A 61 -5.10 9.03 -1.16
C ALA A 61 -5.22 9.39 -2.63
N ASN A 62 -4.10 9.42 -3.35
CA ASN A 62 -4.09 9.72 -4.79
C ASN A 62 -4.83 8.64 -5.58
N MET A 63 -4.65 7.37 -5.23
CA MET A 63 -5.39 6.28 -5.89
C MET A 63 -6.89 6.40 -5.59
N ALA A 64 -7.27 6.70 -4.35
CA ALA A 64 -8.68 6.88 -3.99
C ALA A 64 -9.30 8.05 -4.77
N THR A 65 -8.57 9.16 -4.88
CA THR A 65 -9.02 10.33 -5.63
C THR A 65 -9.23 9.99 -7.09
N PHE A 66 -8.29 9.23 -7.70
CA PHE A 66 -8.42 8.79 -9.08
C PHE A 66 -9.68 7.93 -9.26
N LEU A 67 -9.89 6.96 -8.37
CA LEU A 67 -11.01 6.02 -8.49
C LEU A 67 -12.38 6.68 -8.41
N VAL A 68 -12.50 7.81 -7.70
CA VAL A 68 -13.76 8.55 -7.62
C VAL A 68 -13.86 9.64 -8.69
N SER A 69 -12.85 9.80 -9.53
CA SER A 69 -12.83 10.83 -10.55
C SER A 69 -13.53 10.40 -11.83
N GLU A 70 -13.79 11.36 -12.71
CA GLU A 70 -14.37 11.11 -14.03
C GLU A 70 -13.45 10.28 -14.92
N GLU A 71 -12.13 10.42 -14.73
CA GLU A 71 -11.12 9.66 -15.49
C GLU A 71 -11.26 8.16 -15.27
N ALA A 72 -11.77 7.74 -14.10
CA ALA A 72 -11.93 6.33 -13.75
C ALA A 72 -13.36 5.84 -13.94
N LYS A 73 -14.18 6.52 -14.72
CA LYS A 73 -15.64 6.22 -14.83
C LYS A 73 -15.98 4.82 -15.33
N LYS A 74 -15.05 4.15 -15.98
CA LYS A 74 -15.24 2.76 -16.44
C LYS A 74 -14.51 1.74 -15.58
N VAL A 75 -13.93 2.15 -14.45
CA VAL A 75 -13.21 1.26 -13.54
C VAL A 75 -14.18 0.82 -12.45
N SER A 76 -14.52 -0.46 -12.42
CA SER A 76 -15.41 -1.03 -11.41
C SER A 76 -15.07 -2.50 -11.19
N GLY A 77 -15.29 -2.97 -9.98
CA GLY A 77 -15.02 -4.36 -9.62
C GLY A 77 -13.54 -4.69 -9.51
N GLN A 78 -12.69 -3.68 -9.38
CA GLN A 78 -11.25 -3.87 -9.37
C GLN A 78 -10.65 -3.79 -7.96
N ILE A 79 -9.55 -4.50 -7.77
CA ILE A 79 -8.73 -4.37 -6.57
C ILE A 79 -7.43 -3.71 -7.04
N MET A 80 -7.20 -2.48 -6.59
CA MET A 80 -6.01 -1.70 -6.97
C MET A 80 -4.95 -1.86 -5.91
N THR A 81 -3.80 -2.41 -6.30
CA THR A 81 -2.69 -2.61 -5.37
C THR A 81 -1.77 -1.40 -5.42
N VAL A 82 -1.51 -0.79 -4.26
CA VAL A 82 -0.61 0.36 -4.14
C VAL A 82 0.47 -0.03 -3.14
N ASP A 83 1.49 -0.74 -3.62
CA ASP A 83 2.51 -1.34 -2.76
C ASP A 83 3.94 -1.24 -3.32
N GLY A 84 4.12 -0.51 -4.43
CA GLY A 84 5.42 -0.44 -5.10
C GLY A 84 5.88 -1.79 -5.65
N HIS A 85 4.94 -2.71 -5.85
CA HIS A 85 5.17 -4.09 -6.28
C HIS A 85 6.00 -4.86 -5.24
N THR A 86 5.36 -5.17 -4.11
CA THR A 86 5.99 -5.98 -3.06
C THR A 86 6.17 -7.41 -3.58
N GLU A 87 7.43 -7.83 -3.66
CA GLU A 87 7.78 -9.15 -4.19
C GLU A 87 7.68 -10.24 -3.12
N ARG A 88 7.79 -9.86 -1.85
CA ARG A 88 7.88 -10.80 -0.75
C ARG A 88 7.31 -10.18 0.53
N MET A 89 6.50 -10.95 1.23
CA MET A 89 5.79 -10.52 2.44
C MET A 89 6.12 -11.44 3.62
N ASP A 90 7.36 -11.53 3.99
CA ASP A 90 7.80 -12.35 5.13
C ASP A 90 7.64 -11.66 6.46
#